data_7fb6cd01ba2e902290970ce5754de60d
#
_entry.id   7fb6cd01ba2e902290970ce5754de60d
#
_cell.length_a   1.000
_cell.length_b   1.000
_cell.length_c   1.000
_cell.angle_alpha   90.00
_cell.angle_beta   90.00
_cell.angle_gamma   90.00
#
_symmetry.space_group_name_H-M   'P 1'
#
loop_
_entity.id
_entity.type
_entity.pdbx_description
1 polymer ?
#
loop_
_entity_poly.entity_id
_entity_poly.type
_entity_poly.pdbx_seq_one_letter_code
_entity_poly.pdbx_strand_id
1 'polypeptide(L)'
;MARKIKDFLKSLDYKGAFFALLGSAIMAFGTNIYADVGIPEGGIVGICLMIENLTGAPTEITSLLINSFLYLLSWRLLGSSFIFNAGVATVSFSAFYALFDGMIPEMEFFLNYPLLAALIGAIIIETGTGIILRFGGAPSSDHAISVALAKRGNLSLGWMNFIRDFVVILLAYTYVDDPYLIVYAILIMTITIPIMDYIAKPRNNDDDDVFNYKKKSSKKTWIGIIVTGLILTLIVGVFTMYVTDFYHADEVSMKNYYSSVVDKVELREGVTAYIPNDKEADKGLIFYPGGKVEYISYEPLLIECAERGIACVVIEMPYNLAVFGINKALDIPALLPEIDSWYIGGHSLGGSMAATCAANNPDVFEGVVLLASYSTSDLSSFKVLTIYGSNDGVMNMGKYNNYKDNLPKKYEEHVIIGGCHAYFGVYGAQEGDGIPTISNKKQIDTTAEYIANFINK
;
A
#
# COMPACT_ATOMS: atom_id res chain seq x y z
N MET A 1 21.52 49.10 -5.14
CA MET A 1 21.46 47.68 -4.77
C MET A 1 21.66 47.51 -3.28
N ALA A 2 22.73 47.97 -2.67
CA ALA A 2 23.02 47.81 -1.22
C ALA A 2 21.92 48.34 -0.27
N ARG A 3 21.28 49.47 -0.59
CA ARG A 3 20.17 50.05 0.20
C ARG A 3 18.93 49.13 0.20
N LYS A 4 18.55 48.57 -0.96
CA LYS A 4 17.45 47.61 -1.06
C LYS A 4 17.70 46.31 -0.29
N ILE A 5 18.93 45.81 -0.31
CA ILE A 5 19.36 44.64 0.46
C ILE A 5 19.28 44.93 1.96
N LYS A 6 19.77 46.10 2.39
CA LYS A 6 19.73 46.53 3.80
C LYS A 6 18.30 46.70 4.32
N ASP A 7 17.41 47.24 3.48
CA ASP A 7 16.00 47.43 3.83
C ASP A 7 15.28 46.08 3.88
N PHE A 8 15.61 45.16 2.97
CA PHE A 8 15.11 43.79 2.98
C PHE A 8 15.56 43.00 4.24
N LEU A 9 16.86 43.05 4.57
CA LEU A 9 17.39 42.44 5.77
C LEU A 9 16.77 42.96 7.06
N LYS A 10 16.43 44.27 7.11
CA LYS A 10 15.72 44.86 8.26
C LYS A 10 14.26 44.44 8.36
N SER A 11 13.64 44.01 7.27
CA SER A 11 12.27 43.54 7.26
C SER A 11 12.11 42.07 7.67
N LEU A 12 13.21 41.32 7.88
CA LEU A 12 13.19 39.91 8.28
C LEU A 12 12.90 39.77 9.79
N ASP A 13 12.11 38.76 10.13
CA ASP A 13 11.76 38.43 11.51
C ASP A 13 12.83 37.48 12.13
N TYR A 14 13.88 38.06 12.70
CA TYR A 14 14.97 37.31 13.36
C TYR A 14 14.50 36.57 14.62
N LYS A 15 13.44 37.04 15.28
CA LYS A 15 12.85 36.37 16.43
C LYS A 15 12.14 35.08 15.97
N GLY A 16 11.37 35.18 14.90
CA GLY A 16 10.76 34.02 14.26
C GLY A 16 11.81 33.00 13.79
N ALA A 17 12.90 33.47 13.18
CA ALA A 17 14.00 32.61 12.76
C ALA A 17 14.67 31.86 13.93
N PHE A 18 14.85 32.50 15.09
CA PHE A 18 15.39 31.85 16.28
C PHE A 18 14.48 30.74 16.78
N PHE A 19 13.16 30.99 16.86
CA PHE A 19 12.20 29.96 17.26
C PHE A 19 11.99 28.88 16.20
N ALA A 20 12.17 29.20 14.91
CA ALA A 20 12.22 28.22 13.83
C ALA A 20 13.38 27.25 14.01
N LEU A 21 14.57 27.74 14.35
CA LEU A 21 15.74 26.92 14.64
C LEU A 21 15.51 26.02 15.88
N LEU A 22 14.99 26.58 16.98
CA LEU A 22 14.71 25.82 18.21
C LEU A 22 13.63 24.73 17.97
N GLY A 23 12.54 25.09 17.31
CA GLY A 23 11.47 24.15 17.00
C GLY A 23 11.94 23.02 16.08
N SER A 24 12.83 23.33 15.12
CA SER A 24 13.41 22.35 14.21
C SER A 24 14.34 21.35 14.94
N ALA A 25 15.09 21.79 15.94
CA ALA A 25 15.88 20.88 16.77
C ALA A 25 14.99 19.89 17.54
N ILE A 26 13.90 20.40 18.14
CA ILE A 26 12.93 19.57 18.86
C ILE A 26 12.26 18.58 17.89
N MET A 27 11.80 19.07 16.74
CA MET A 27 11.15 18.23 15.73
C MET A 27 12.09 17.14 15.22
N ALA A 28 13.34 17.48 14.85
CA ALA A 28 14.32 16.53 14.35
C ALA A 28 14.61 15.39 15.32
N PHE A 29 14.65 15.68 16.63
CA PHE A 29 14.81 14.64 17.64
C PHE A 29 13.63 13.64 17.64
N GLY A 30 12.40 14.14 17.57
CA GLY A 30 11.21 13.26 17.49
C GLY A 30 11.15 12.45 16.19
N THR A 31 11.57 13.04 15.06
CA THR A 31 11.61 12.37 13.75
C THR A 31 12.64 11.23 13.72
N ASN A 32 13.79 11.37 14.41
CA ASN A 32 14.74 10.27 14.55
C ASN A 32 14.09 9.07 15.27
N ILE A 33 13.29 9.30 16.33
CA ILE A 33 12.56 8.19 16.99
C ILE A 33 11.62 7.47 16.02
N TYR A 34 10.97 8.19 15.10
CA TYR A 34 10.11 7.59 14.08
C TYR A 34 10.91 6.77 13.06
N ALA A 35 12.02 7.30 12.58
CA ALA A 35 12.89 6.65 11.62
C ALA A 35 13.46 5.32 12.17
N ASP A 36 13.91 5.31 13.42
CA ASP A 36 14.46 4.11 14.08
C ASP A 36 13.45 2.96 14.15
N VAL A 37 12.15 3.26 14.23
CA VAL A 37 11.08 2.25 14.38
C VAL A 37 10.34 1.99 13.07
N GLY A 38 10.63 2.74 12.01
CA GLY A 38 9.95 2.62 10.72
C GLY A 38 8.51 3.13 10.72
N ILE A 39 8.15 4.06 11.64
CA ILE A 39 6.80 4.63 11.70
C ILE A 39 6.61 5.58 10.51
N PRO A 40 5.54 5.41 9.69
CA PRO A 40 5.32 6.27 8.54
C PRO A 40 5.00 7.70 8.97
N GLU A 41 5.69 8.66 8.34
CA GLU A 41 5.42 10.08 8.51
C GLU A 41 4.35 10.58 7.55
N GLY A 42 3.60 11.59 7.98
CA GLY A 42 2.74 12.38 7.10
C GLY A 42 3.52 13.37 6.23
N GLY A 43 2.78 14.19 5.49
CA GLY A 43 3.37 15.31 4.73
C GLY A 43 4.18 14.89 3.50
N ILE A 44 5.13 15.75 3.11
CA ILE A 44 5.91 15.55 1.87
C ILE A 44 6.86 14.38 1.98
N VAL A 45 7.41 14.10 3.13
CA VAL A 45 8.36 12.97 3.31
C VAL A 45 7.68 11.66 2.93
N GLY A 46 6.48 11.39 3.45
CA GLY A 46 5.73 10.18 3.09
C GLY A 46 5.41 10.08 1.60
N ILE A 47 5.08 11.21 0.94
CA ILE A 47 4.88 11.24 -0.53
C ILE A 47 6.17 10.89 -1.27
N CYS A 48 7.32 11.41 -0.83
CA CYS A 48 8.61 11.15 -1.47
C CYS A 48 9.02 9.68 -1.33
N LEU A 49 8.83 9.09 -0.15
CA LEU A 49 9.08 7.66 0.08
C LEU A 49 8.20 6.77 -0.80
N MET A 50 6.93 7.12 -0.96
CA MET A 50 6.04 6.43 -1.91
C MET A 50 6.54 6.55 -3.35
N ILE A 51 6.99 7.73 -3.80
CA ILE A 51 7.53 7.94 -5.14
C ILE A 51 8.81 7.11 -5.33
N GLU A 52 9.71 7.09 -4.34
CA GLU A 52 10.93 6.29 -4.39
C GLU A 52 10.61 4.79 -4.51
N ASN A 53 9.69 4.28 -3.73
CA ASN A 53 9.25 2.89 -3.82
C ASN A 53 8.65 2.54 -5.19
N LEU A 54 7.82 3.44 -5.77
CA LEU A 54 7.15 3.18 -7.05
C LEU A 54 8.03 3.40 -8.28
N THR A 55 9.02 4.28 -8.21
CA THR A 55 9.77 4.74 -9.40
C THR A 55 11.28 4.59 -9.29
N GLY A 56 11.80 4.28 -8.09
CA GLY A 56 13.24 4.31 -7.81
C GLY A 56 13.86 5.71 -7.77
N ALA A 57 13.05 6.79 -7.83
CA ALA A 57 13.56 8.17 -7.79
C ALA A 57 13.95 8.54 -6.35
N PRO A 58 15.21 8.97 -6.09
CA PRO A 58 15.69 9.24 -4.75
C PRO A 58 14.84 10.29 -3.99
N THR A 59 14.53 10.01 -2.72
CA THR A 59 13.72 10.89 -1.85
C THR A 59 14.31 12.28 -1.73
N GLU A 60 15.63 12.43 -1.71
CA GLU A 60 16.31 13.72 -1.60
C GLU A 60 16.01 14.63 -2.79
N ILE A 61 15.99 14.09 -4.01
CA ILE A 61 15.71 14.84 -5.24
C ILE A 61 14.23 15.20 -5.32
N THR A 62 13.35 14.24 -5.10
CA THR A 62 11.89 14.46 -5.16
C THR A 62 11.43 15.44 -4.08
N SER A 63 11.96 15.34 -2.87
CA SER A 63 11.71 16.27 -1.77
C SER A 63 12.17 17.68 -2.10
N LEU A 64 13.38 17.85 -2.65
CA LEU A 64 13.89 19.17 -3.04
C LEU A 64 12.98 19.84 -4.09
N LEU A 65 12.57 19.11 -5.12
CA LEU A 65 11.72 19.62 -6.19
C LEU A 65 10.32 20.00 -5.69
N ILE A 66 9.67 19.12 -4.94
CA ILE A 66 8.32 19.32 -4.41
C ILE A 66 8.32 20.48 -3.41
N ASN A 67 9.25 20.50 -2.46
CA ASN A 67 9.35 21.59 -1.48
C ASN A 67 9.61 22.94 -2.16
N SER A 68 10.52 23.02 -3.13
CA SER A 68 10.81 24.25 -3.85
C SER A 68 9.57 24.79 -4.57
N PHE A 69 8.84 23.92 -5.26
CA PHE A 69 7.61 24.29 -5.95
C PHE A 69 6.53 24.82 -4.99
N LEU A 70 6.28 24.10 -3.90
CA LEU A 70 5.25 24.47 -2.93
C LEU A 70 5.61 25.74 -2.14
N TYR A 71 6.89 25.99 -1.83
CA TYR A 71 7.32 27.25 -1.24
C TYR A 71 7.13 28.43 -2.21
N LEU A 72 7.44 28.27 -3.49
CA LEU A 72 7.18 29.29 -4.50
C LEU A 72 5.67 29.62 -4.61
N LEU A 73 4.82 28.61 -4.56
CA LEU A 73 3.37 28.78 -4.56
C LEU A 73 2.88 29.53 -3.29
N SER A 74 3.45 29.18 -2.15
CA SER A 74 3.07 29.75 -0.84
C SER A 74 3.56 31.18 -0.66
N TRP A 75 4.65 31.58 -1.32
CA TRP A 75 5.28 32.89 -1.15
C TRP A 75 4.32 34.09 -1.36
N ARG A 76 3.52 34.02 -2.43
CA ARG A 76 2.55 35.09 -2.75
C ARG A 76 1.45 35.23 -1.70
N LEU A 77 1.20 34.18 -0.90
CA LEU A 77 0.11 34.14 0.08
C LEU A 77 0.57 34.47 1.49
N LEU A 78 1.81 34.11 1.84
CA LEU A 78 2.32 34.15 3.20
C LEU A 78 3.37 35.23 3.43
N GLY A 79 3.97 35.75 2.35
CA GLY A 79 4.96 36.86 2.39
C GLY A 79 6.39 36.39 2.66
N SER A 80 7.33 37.35 2.46
CA SER A 80 8.77 37.05 2.45
C SER A 80 9.34 36.66 3.84
N SER A 81 8.80 37.28 4.91
CA SER A 81 9.26 36.99 6.28
C SER A 81 8.89 35.54 6.71
N PHE A 82 7.68 35.10 6.36
CA PHE A 82 7.25 33.74 6.61
C PHE A 82 8.13 32.71 5.86
N ILE A 83 8.38 32.94 4.58
CA ILE A 83 9.22 32.06 3.76
C ILE A 83 10.68 32.04 4.26
N PHE A 84 11.19 33.17 4.73
CA PHE A 84 12.51 33.20 5.36
C PHE A 84 12.58 32.32 6.61
N ASN A 85 11.62 32.44 7.54
CA ASN A 85 11.54 31.61 8.73
C ASN A 85 11.33 30.13 8.38
N ALA A 86 10.52 29.83 7.36
CA ALA A 86 10.33 28.48 6.86
C ALA A 86 11.63 27.89 6.27
N GLY A 87 12.39 28.70 5.52
CA GLY A 87 13.71 28.32 5.01
C GLY A 87 14.70 28.01 6.13
N VAL A 88 14.75 28.88 7.17
CA VAL A 88 15.54 28.61 8.38
C VAL A 88 15.12 27.31 9.04
N ALA A 89 13.81 27.08 9.20
CA ALA A 89 13.29 25.84 9.81
C ALA A 89 13.72 24.60 9.01
N THR A 90 13.54 24.61 7.69
CA THR A 90 13.88 23.46 6.82
C THR A 90 15.39 23.13 6.88
N VAL A 91 16.26 24.16 6.73
CA VAL A 91 17.72 23.95 6.78
C VAL A 91 18.15 23.47 8.16
N SER A 92 17.61 24.08 9.23
CA SER A 92 17.94 23.69 10.61
C SER A 92 17.46 22.28 10.93
N PHE A 93 16.27 21.90 10.47
CA PHE A 93 15.75 20.54 10.64
C PHE A 93 16.69 19.51 10.01
N SER A 94 17.08 19.69 8.75
CA SER A 94 18.00 18.77 8.07
C SER A 94 19.35 18.66 8.79
N ALA A 95 19.88 19.78 9.29
CA ALA A 95 21.13 19.77 10.03
C ALA A 95 21.04 19.05 11.38
N PHE A 96 19.96 19.29 12.15
CA PHE A 96 19.74 18.62 13.43
C PHE A 96 19.34 17.15 13.25
N TYR A 97 18.60 16.82 12.21
CA TYR A 97 18.25 15.44 11.90
C TYR A 97 19.51 14.59 11.66
N ALA A 98 20.40 15.06 10.78
CA ALA A 98 21.67 14.39 10.52
C ALA A 98 22.61 14.37 11.75
N LEU A 99 22.56 15.42 12.60
CA LEU A 99 23.35 15.47 13.83
C LEU A 99 22.88 14.42 14.85
N PHE A 100 21.57 14.28 15.02
CA PHE A 100 21.00 13.35 16.00
C PHE A 100 21.11 11.90 15.53
N ASP A 101 20.93 11.62 14.24
CA ASP A 101 21.13 10.30 13.63
C ASP A 101 22.55 9.74 13.94
N GLY A 102 23.58 10.60 13.88
CA GLY A 102 24.96 10.20 14.20
C GLY A 102 25.34 10.20 15.68
N MET A 103 24.55 10.82 16.56
CA MET A 103 24.89 11.02 17.99
C MET A 103 24.05 10.17 18.96
N ILE A 104 22.85 9.79 18.56
CA ILE A 104 21.93 9.03 19.41
C ILE A 104 22.10 7.56 19.03
N PRO A 105 22.55 6.67 19.96
CA PRO A 105 22.56 5.24 19.70
C PRO A 105 21.15 4.77 19.36
N GLU A 106 21.02 3.79 18.47
CA GLU A 106 19.75 3.12 18.20
C GLU A 106 19.02 2.85 19.52
N MET A 107 17.81 3.41 19.64
CA MET A 107 17.04 3.25 20.86
C MET A 107 16.35 1.89 20.85
N GLU A 108 17.10 0.79 21.08
CA GLU A 108 16.57 -0.58 21.14
C GLU A 108 15.27 -0.69 21.98
N PHE A 109 15.14 0.16 22.98
CA PHE A 109 13.93 0.23 23.78
C PHE A 109 12.68 0.56 22.93
N PHE A 110 12.78 1.48 21.98
CA PHE A 110 11.64 1.86 21.13
C PHE A 110 11.31 0.83 20.08
N LEU A 111 12.28 0.04 19.59
CA LEU A 111 12.04 -1.08 18.67
C LEU A 111 11.09 -2.12 19.28
N ASN A 112 11.20 -2.35 20.59
CA ASN A 112 10.34 -3.29 21.31
C ASN A 112 8.95 -2.71 21.66
N TYR A 113 8.75 -1.39 21.57
CA TYR A 113 7.51 -0.70 21.94
C TYR A 113 7.10 0.35 20.89
N PRO A 114 6.74 -0.06 19.66
CA PRO A 114 6.48 0.86 18.55
C PRO A 114 5.36 1.88 18.84
N LEU A 115 4.31 1.48 19.56
CA LEU A 115 3.24 2.39 19.96
C LEU A 115 3.72 3.48 20.93
N LEU A 116 4.64 3.17 21.83
CA LEU A 116 5.22 4.13 22.76
C LEU A 116 6.18 5.09 22.03
N ALA A 117 6.97 4.56 21.08
CA ALA A 117 7.81 5.37 20.19
C ALA A 117 6.95 6.35 19.38
N ALA A 118 5.86 5.86 18.77
CA ALA A 118 4.91 6.69 18.04
C ALA A 118 4.35 7.83 18.90
N LEU A 119 3.94 7.53 20.14
CA LEU A 119 3.36 8.54 21.05
C LEU A 119 4.40 9.59 21.46
N ILE A 120 5.57 9.17 21.92
CA ILE A 120 6.62 10.08 22.40
C ILE A 120 7.17 10.91 21.23
N GLY A 121 7.50 10.26 20.11
CA GLY A 121 8.00 10.94 18.92
C GLY A 121 7.01 11.98 18.40
N ALA A 122 5.74 11.63 18.30
CA ALA A 122 4.71 12.57 17.84
C ALA A 122 4.54 13.78 18.77
N ILE A 123 4.52 13.59 20.09
CA ILE A 123 4.42 14.71 21.05
C ILE A 123 5.59 15.69 20.83
N ILE A 124 6.78 15.16 20.62
CA ILE A 124 8.00 15.95 20.39
C ILE A 124 7.92 16.65 19.03
N ILE A 125 7.54 15.94 17.94
CA ILE A 125 7.39 16.49 16.59
C ILE A 125 6.36 17.63 16.59
N GLU A 126 5.17 17.38 17.15
CA GLU A 126 4.09 18.35 17.16
C GLU A 126 4.37 19.56 18.05
N THR A 127 5.18 19.38 19.11
CA THR A 127 5.67 20.49 19.93
C THR A 127 6.61 21.39 19.13
N GLY A 128 7.59 20.82 18.42
CA GLY A 128 8.52 21.55 17.57
C GLY A 128 7.79 22.27 16.43
N THR A 129 6.91 21.57 15.72
CA THR A 129 6.04 22.10 14.66
C THR A 129 5.19 23.27 15.15
N GLY A 130 4.53 23.11 16.30
CA GLY A 130 3.70 24.15 16.90
C GLY A 130 4.49 25.40 17.24
N ILE A 131 5.74 25.27 17.74
CA ILE A 131 6.63 26.41 18.01
C ILE A 131 6.99 27.15 16.71
N ILE A 132 7.41 26.42 15.66
CA ILE A 132 7.75 27.03 14.36
C ILE A 132 6.56 27.80 13.81
N LEU A 133 5.37 27.18 13.78
CA LEU A 133 4.15 27.80 13.30
C LEU A 133 3.77 29.04 14.10
N ARG A 134 3.87 29.01 15.44
CA ARG A 134 3.54 30.14 16.32
C ARG A 134 4.34 31.41 16.02
N PHE A 135 5.59 31.25 15.58
CA PHE A 135 6.51 32.35 15.35
C PHE A 135 6.71 32.69 13.87
N GLY A 136 5.75 32.35 13.00
CA GLY A 136 5.71 32.82 11.64
C GLY A 136 6.59 32.06 10.67
N GLY A 137 6.81 30.79 10.90
CA GLY A 137 7.48 29.86 9.98
C GLY A 137 6.60 28.66 9.64
N ALA A 138 7.19 27.71 8.90
CA ALA A 138 6.65 26.39 8.67
C ALA A 138 7.82 25.38 8.66
N PRO A 139 7.67 24.18 9.26
CA PRO A 139 8.74 23.19 9.26
C PRO A 139 9.02 22.62 7.86
N SER A 140 8.01 22.58 7.00
CA SER A 140 8.07 22.07 5.62
C SER A 140 7.06 22.82 4.74
N SER A 141 7.16 22.63 3.42
CA SER A 141 6.35 23.37 2.45
C SER A 141 4.86 22.96 2.45
N ASP A 142 4.54 21.74 2.82
CA ASP A 142 3.16 21.26 2.99
C ASP A 142 2.47 21.92 4.19
N HIS A 143 3.19 22.17 5.28
CA HIS A 143 2.70 23.00 6.39
C HIS A 143 2.46 24.44 5.91
N ALA A 144 3.34 24.99 5.09
CA ALA A 144 3.12 26.32 4.50
C ALA A 144 1.85 26.35 3.64
N ILE A 145 1.59 25.33 2.84
CA ILE A 145 0.33 25.18 2.09
C ILE A 145 -0.87 25.05 3.03
N SER A 146 -0.79 24.25 4.09
CA SER A 146 -1.85 24.11 5.09
C SER A 146 -2.20 25.46 5.73
N VAL A 147 -1.19 26.25 6.09
CA VAL A 147 -1.35 27.64 6.58
C VAL A 147 -2.03 28.53 5.54
N ALA A 148 -1.57 28.49 4.29
CA ALA A 148 -2.13 29.31 3.20
C ALA A 148 -3.60 28.96 2.92
N LEU A 149 -3.94 27.69 2.92
CA LEU A 149 -5.32 27.20 2.74
C LEU A 149 -6.21 27.53 3.94
N ALA A 150 -5.72 27.38 5.17
CA ALA A 150 -6.46 27.74 6.37
C ALA A 150 -6.78 29.27 6.42
N LYS A 151 -5.88 30.13 5.88
CA LYS A 151 -6.14 31.58 5.73
C LYS A 151 -7.29 31.87 4.78
N ARG A 152 -7.44 31.13 3.70
CA ARG A 152 -8.46 31.37 2.66
C ARG A 152 -9.75 30.58 2.90
N GLY A 153 -9.64 29.42 3.53
CA GLY A 153 -10.73 28.46 3.68
C GLY A 153 -11.55 28.64 4.95
N ASN A 154 -12.52 27.73 5.12
CA ASN A 154 -13.37 27.63 6.30
C ASN A 154 -12.91 26.54 7.29
N LEU A 155 -11.81 25.84 7.01
CA LEU A 155 -11.25 24.82 7.90
C LEU A 155 -10.18 25.42 8.82
N SER A 156 -10.06 24.87 10.04
CA SER A 156 -8.94 25.20 10.93
C SER A 156 -7.64 24.55 10.45
N LEU A 157 -6.51 25.09 10.92
CA LEU A 157 -5.19 24.51 10.61
C LEU A 157 -5.10 23.05 11.02
N GLY A 158 -5.62 22.69 12.21
CA GLY A 158 -5.64 21.29 12.68
C GLY A 158 -6.39 20.36 11.71
N TRP A 159 -7.55 20.77 11.17
CA TRP A 159 -8.23 19.96 10.14
C TRP A 159 -7.43 19.85 8.83
N MET A 160 -6.76 20.90 8.39
CA MET A 160 -5.95 20.86 7.18
C MET A 160 -4.79 19.87 7.32
N ASN A 161 -4.08 19.92 8.45
CA ASN A 161 -3.00 19.00 8.73
C ASN A 161 -3.51 17.56 8.90
N PHE A 162 -4.61 17.35 9.65
CA PHE A 162 -5.20 16.03 9.83
C PHE A 162 -5.55 15.34 8.50
N ILE A 163 -6.26 16.05 7.60
CA ILE A 163 -6.65 15.49 6.30
C ILE A 163 -5.40 15.16 5.47
N ARG A 164 -4.43 16.08 5.42
CA ARG A 164 -3.17 15.89 4.69
C ARG A 164 -2.43 14.65 5.16
N ASP A 165 -2.15 14.58 6.47
CA ASP A 165 -1.34 13.50 7.03
C ASP A 165 -2.07 12.17 6.98
N PHE A 166 -3.38 12.14 7.20
CA PHE A 166 -4.17 10.93 7.05
C PHE A 166 -4.07 10.33 5.65
N VAL A 167 -4.21 11.16 4.60
CA VAL A 167 -4.08 10.70 3.22
C VAL A 167 -2.68 10.15 2.95
N VAL A 168 -1.63 10.86 3.39
CA VAL A 168 -0.24 10.43 3.16
C VAL A 168 0.09 9.17 3.93
N ILE A 169 -0.34 9.05 5.19
CA ILE A 169 -0.11 7.85 5.99
C ILE A 169 -0.83 6.63 5.39
N LEU A 170 -2.01 6.80 4.78
CA LEU A 170 -2.65 5.69 4.04
C LEU A 170 -1.83 5.23 2.83
N LEU A 171 -1.15 6.16 2.14
CA LEU A 171 -0.27 5.80 1.04
C LEU A 171 0.96 4.99 1.50
N ALA A 172 1.29 5.02 2.79
CA ALA A 172 2.38 4.22 3.36
C ALA A 172 2.18 2.70 3.25
N TYR A 173 0.95 2.23 2.99
CA TYR A 173 0.71 0.82 2.63
C TYR A 173 1.51 0.35 1.40
N THR A 174 2.05 1.27 0.60
CA THR A 174 2.85 0.92 -0.58
C THR A 174 4.32 0.64 -0.27
N TYR A 175 4.83 1.00 0.93
CA TYR A 175 6.25 0.90 1.26
C TYR A 175 6.57 0.48 2.71
N VAL A 176 5.57 0.30 3.55
CA VAL A 176 5.77 -0.12 4.96
C VAL A 176 5.52 -1.61 5.09
N ASP A 177 6.50 -2.33 5.64
CA ASP A 177 6.43 -3.79 5.78
C ASP A 177 5.41 -4.24 6.83
N ASP A 178 5.33 -3.53 7.97
CA ASP A 178 4.34 -3.82 9.01
C ASP A 178 3.14 -2.87 8.94
N PRO A 179 1.99 -3.32 8.39
CA PRO A 179 0.79 -2.49 8.27
C PRO A 179 0.23 -1.96 9.61
N TYR A 180 0.59 -2.57 10.74
CA TYR A 180 0.15 -2.07 12.06
C TYR A 180 0.79 -0.73 12.41
N LEU A 181 1.98 -0.41 11.89
CA LEU A 181 2.63 0.89 12.06
C LEU A 181 1.76 2.03 11.49
N ILE A 182 1.02 1.77 10.41
CA ILE A 182 0.06 2.72 9.81
C ILE A 182 -1.10 3.00 10.77
N VAL A 183 -1.63 1.96 11.41
CA VAL A 183 -2.70 2.09 12.43
C VAL A 183 -2.21 2.92 13.60
N TYR A 184 -0.98 2.67 14.08
CA TYR A 184 -0.37 3.44 15.17
C TYR A 184 -0.16 4.90 14.76
N ALA A 185 0.37 5.17 13.57
CA ALA A 185 0.56 6.53 13.06
C ALA A 185 -0.77 7.31 13.01
N ILE A 186 -1.86 6.73 12.48
CA ILE A 186 -3.18 7.36 12.42
C ILE A 186 -3.74 7.63 13.81
N LEU A 187 -3.64 6.66 14.73
CA LEU A 187 -4.12 6.80 16.10
C LEU A 187 -3.40 7.96 16.81
N ILE A 188 -2.08 7.96 16.72
CA ILE A 188 -1.24 8.92 17.42
C ILE A 188 -1.38 10.32 16.84
N MET A 189 -1.36 10.50 15.51
CA MET A 189 -1.59 11.83 14.91
C MET A 189 -2.96 12.41 15.30
N THR A 190 -3.97 11.55 15.46
CA THR A 190 -5.30 11.95 15.89
C THR A 190 -5.28 12.61 17.27
N ILE A 191 -4.42 12.11 18.17
CA ILE A 191 -4.29 12.60 19.55
C ILE A 191 -3.36 13.82 19.60
N THR A 192 -2.33 13.87 18.76
CA THR A 192 -1.25 14.86 18.90
C THR A 192 -1.43 16.13 18.06
N ILE A 193 -2.13 16.07 16.93
CA ILE A 193 -2.47 17.29 16.14
C ILE A 193 -3.12 18.39 16.98
N PRO A 194 -4.05 18.13 17.92
CA PRO A 194 -4.55 19.15 18.83
C PRO A 194 -3.48 19.82 19.69
N ILE A 195 -2.37 19.14 19.99
CA ILE A 195 -1.24 19.70 20.76
C ILE A 195 -0.54 20.77 19.90
N MET A 196 -0.19 20.42 18.65
CA MET A 196 0.37 21.36 17.69
C MET A 196 -0.52 22.60 17.51
N ASP A 197 -1.81 22.39 17.26
CA ASP A 197 -2.78 23.44 17.03
C ASP A 197 -2.96 24.35 18.29
N TYR A 198 -2.82 23.78 19.49
CA TYR A 198 -2.81 24.54 20.74
C TYR A 198 -1.56 25.42 20.88
N ILE A 199 -0.39 24.86 20.60
CA ILE A 199 0.90 25.56 20.69
C ILE A 199 1.02 26.66 19.61
N ALA A 200 0.54 26.37 18.39
CA ALA A 200 0.60 27.28 17.25
C ALA A 200 -0.28 28.53 17.40
N LYS A 201 -1.17 28.62 18.41
CA LYS A 201 -2.04 29.80 18.61
C LYS A 201 -1.22 31.07 18.80
N PRO A 202 -1.54 32.17 18.07
CA PRO A 202 -0.88 33.44 18.25
C PRO A 202 -1.14 34.01 19.64
N ARG A 203 -0.13 34.71 20.19
CA ARG A 203 -0.15 35.23 21.58
C ARG A 203 -0.95 36.51 21.72
N ASN A 204 -1.09 37.32 20.67
CA ASN A 204 -1.76 38.65 20.68
C ASN A 204 -2.82 38.73 19.58
N ASN A 205 -3.85 39.54 19.82
CA ASN A 205 -4.93 39.83 18.87
C ASN A 205 -4.54 40.93 17.83
N ASP A 206 -3.27 41.13 17.56
CA ASP A 206 -2.83 42.17 16.59
C ASP A 206 -3.23 41.75 15.17
N ASP A 207 -3.99 42.60 14.49
CA ASP A 207 -4.64 42.35 13.20
C ASP A 207 -3.66 42.12 12.03
N ASP A 208 -2.36 42.37 12.20
CA ASP A 208 -1.30 42.21 11.20
C ASP A 208 -0.62 40.82 11.23
N ASP A 209 -1.09 39.89 12.04
CA ASP A 209 -0.44 38.58 12.21
C ASP A 209 -0.72 37.67 11.00
N VAL A 210 0.34 37.15 10.43
CA VAL A 210 0.33 36.10 9.37
C VAL A 210 -0.60 34.94 9.75
N PHE A 211 -0.89 34.79 11.04
CA PHE A 211 -1.66 33.72 11.68
C PHE A 211 -3.12 34.05 12.03
N ASN A 212 -3.67 35.18 11.55
CA ASN A 212 -5.08 35.44 11.77
C ASN A 212 -5.95 34.54 10.88
N TYR A 213 -6.09 33.27 11.29
CA TYR A 213 -6.98 32.33 10.61
C TYR A 213 -8.42 32.76 10.77
N LYS A 214 -9.20 32.80 9.69
CA LYS A 214 -10.62 33.14 9.70
C LYS A 214 -11.43 32.26 10.67
N LYS A 215 -10.97 31.05 10.93
CA LYS A 215 -11.62 30.12 11.84
C LYS A 215 -10.61 29.64 12.88
N LYS A 216 -10.68 30.23 14.08
CA LYS A 216 -9.90 29.78 15.24
C LYS A 216 -10.31 28.34 15.59
N SER A 217 -9.32 27.50 15.85
CA SER A 217 -9.56 26.16 16.37
C SER A 217 -10.28 26.24 17.72
N SER A 218 -11.35 25.51 17.85
CA SER A 218 -12.21 25.51 19.05
C SER A 218 -12.20 24.11 19.69
N LYS A 219 -12.70 24.01 20.94
CA LYS A 219 -12.91 22.72 21.61
C LYS A 219 -13.74 21.75 20.74
N LYS A 220 -14.76 22.28 20.04
CA LYS A 220 -15.59 21.49 19.10
C LYS A 220 -14.77 20.98 17.90
N THR A 221 -13.83 21.78 17.39
CA THR A 221 -12.92 21.38 16.30
C THR A 221 -12.06 20.20 16.73
N TRP A 222 -11.45 20.27 17.92
CA TRP A 222 -10.60 19.18 18.43
C TRP A 222 -11.39 17.90 18.69
N ILE A 223 -12.57 18.02 19.30
CA ILE A 223 -13.47 16.87 19.48
C ILE A 223 -13.81 16.25 18.11
N GLY A 224 -14.10 17.08 17.10
CA GLY A 224 -14.37 16.60 15.75
C GLY A 224 -13.19 15.85 15.15
N ILE A 225 -11.95 16.36 15.25
CA ILE A 225 -10.73 15.70 14.78
C ILE A 225 -10.55 14.37 15.50
N ILE A 226 -10.61 14.36 16.85
CA ILE A 226 -10.40 13.15 17.64
C ILE A 226 -11.46 12.09 17.30
N VAL A 227 -12.75 12.44 17.27
CA VAL A 227 -13.81 11.48 16.94
C VAL A 227 -13.66 10.92 15.54
N THR A 228 -13.42 11.78 14.54
CA THR A 228 -13.21 11.33 13.15
C THR A 228 -11.97 10.43 13.05
N GLY A 229 -10.86 10.84 13.66
CA GLY A 229 -9.62 10.08 13.64
C GLY A 229 -9.76 8.70 14.31
N LEU A 230 -10.44 8.62 15.47
CA LEU A 230 -10.70 7.34 16.13
C LEU A 230 -11.56 6.40 15.27
N ILE A 231 -12.58 6.95 14.60
CA ILE A 231 -13.40 6.16 13.65
C ILE A 231 -12.53 5.66 12.49
N LEU A 232 -11.70 6.52 11.90
CA LEU A 232 -10.81 6.14 10.80
C LEU A 232 -9.75 5.13 11.25
N THR A 233 -9.17 5.30 12.43
CA THR A 233 -8.24 4.32 13.03
C THR A 233 -8.91 2.95 13.19
N LEU A 234 -10.15 2.92 13.65
CA LEU A 234 -10.91 1.68 13.78
C LEU A 234 -11.14 1.01 12.42
N ILE A 235 -11.54 1.78 11.41
CA ILE A 235 -11.77 1.26 10.05
C ILE A 235 -10.46 0.70 9.46
N VAL A 236 -9.37 1.47 9.55
CA VAL A 236 -8.05 1.04 9.06
C VAL A 236 -7.54 -0.15 9.85
N GLY A 237 -7.71 -0.16 11.18
CA GLY A 237 -7.31 -1.27 12.04
C GLY A 237 -8.05 -2.58 11.70
N VAL A 238 -9.37 -2.52 11.50
CA VAL A 238 -10.15 -3.69 11.06
C VAL A 238 -9.71 -4.18 9.68
N PHE A 239 -9.44 -3.25 8.74
CA PHE A 239 -8.92 -3.62 7.43
C PHE A 239 -7.53 -4.28 7.55
N THR A 240 -6.62 -3.70 8.34
CA THR A 240 -5.28 -4.26 8.59
C THR A 240 -5.38 -5.67 9.16
N MET A 241 -6.18 -5.87 10.21
CA MET A 241 -6.41 -7.20 10.78
C MET A 241 -6.95 -8.19 9.74
N TYR A 242 -7.85 -7.74 8.88
CA TYR A 242 -8.42 -8.60 7.83
C TYR A 242 -7.39 -9.04 6.81
N VAL A 243 -6.48 -8.14 6.37
CA VAL A 243 -5.50 -8.45 5.30
C VAL A 243 -4.24 -9.14 5.83
N THR A 244 -3.91 -8.98 7.11
CA THR A 244 -2.76 -9.66 7.73
C THR A 244 -3.10 -11.07 8.24
N ASP A 245 -4.37 -11.38 8.41
CA ASP A 245 -4.85 -12.73 8.73
C ASP A 245 -5.13 -13.48 7.43
N PHE A 246 -4.15 -14.24 6.92
CA PHE A 246 -4.25 -15.01 5.67
C PHE A 246 -3.67 -16.43 5.80
N TYR A 247 -4.03 -17.29 4.88
CA TYR A 247 -3.56 -18.67 4.84
C TYR A 247 -2.15 -18.74 4.26
N HIS A 248 -1.19 -19.18 5.06
CA HIS A 248 0.20 -19.37 4.66
C HIS A 248 0.39 -20.67 3.90
N ALA A 249 1.38 -20.71 3.03
CA ALA A 249 1.80 -21.92 2.36
C ALA A 249 2.34 -22.95 3.37
N ASP A 250 1.96 -24.23 3.22
CA ASP A 250 2.56 -25.33 3.97
C ASP A 250 3.84 -25.79 3.29
N GLU A 251 4.94 -25.09 3.59
CA GLU A 251 6.26 -25.36 3.01
C GLU A 251 6.73 -26.80 3.21
N VAL A 252 6.31 -27.46 4.28
CA VAL A 252 6.70 -28.85 4.54
C VAL A 252 6.04 -29.79 3.54
N SER A 253 4.75 -29.61 3.31
CA SER A 253 3.99 -30.40 2.34
C SER A 253 4.41 -30.08 0.89
N MET A 254 4.78 -28.84 0.60
CA MET A 254 5.22 -28.39 -0.74
C MET A 254 6.52 -29.07 -1.20
N LYS A 255 7.43 -29.46 -0.29
CA LYS A 255 8.68 -30.17 -0.64
C LYS A 255 8.43 -31.51 -1.37
N ASN A 256 7.23 -32.07 -1.31
CA ASN A 256 6.86 -33.30 -2.01
C ASN A 256 6.56 -33.07 -3.52
N TYR A 257 6.57 -31.83 -3.99
CA TYR A 257 6.23 -31.44 -5.37
C TYR A 257 7.43 -30.94 -6.18
N TYR A 258 8.64 -31.21 -5.71
CA TYR A 258 9.85 -30.87 -6.48
C TYR A 258 9.87 -31.60 -7.83
N SER A 259 10.18 -30.89 -8.90
CA SER A 259 10.36 -31.44 -10.23
C SER A 259 11.75 -31.10 -10.80
N SER A 260 12.43 -32.08 -11.38
CA SER A 260 13.72 -31.86 -12.06
C SER A 260 13.57 -31.40 -13.52
N VAL A 261 12.35 -31.43 -14.06
CA VAL A 261 12.04 -31.05 -15.45
C VAL A 261 11.29 -29.71 -15.52
N VAL A 262 11.24 -28.96 -14.42
CA VAL A 262 10.64 -27.63 -14.34
C VAL A 262 11.61 -26.67 -13.67
N ASP A 263 11.89 -25.58 -14.34
CA ASP A 263 12.68 -24.49 -13.80
C ASP A 263 11.76 -23.47 -13.10
N LYS A 264 12.12 -23.14 -11.86
CA LYS A 264 11.48 -22.06 -11.10
C LYS A 264 12.31 -20.78 -11.30
N VAL A 265 11.72 -19.77 -11.90
CA VAL A 265 12.36 -18.49 -12.23
C VAL A 265 11.58 -17.35 -11.63
N GLU A 266 12.23 -16.54 -10.81
CA GLU A 266 11.66 -15.26 -10.37
C GLU A 266 11.84 -14.23 -11.49
N LEU A 267 10.76 -13.82 -12.14
CA LEU A 267 10.79 -12.85 -13.23
C LEU A 267 10.99 -11.42 -12.71
N ARG A 268 10.41 -11.15 -11.55
CA ARG A 268 10.53 -9.94 -10.74
C ARG A 268 9.92 -10.22 -9.35
N GLU A 269 10.10 -9.31 -8.42
CA GLU A 269 9.51 -9.42 -7.08
C GLU A 269 8.00 -9.73 -7.13
N GLY A 270 7.60 -10.79 -6.43
CA GLY A 270 6.22 -11.27 -6.38
C GLY A 270 5.68 -11.91 -7.69
N VAL A 271 6.54 -12.24 -8.65
CA VAL A 271 6.16 -12.90 -9.92
C VAL A 271 7.08 -14.07 -10.20
N THR A 272 6.57 -15.27 -10.03
CA THR A 272 7.35 -16.51 -10.22
C THR A 272 6.81 -17.31 -11.41
N ALA A 273 7.71 -17.70 -12.30
CA ALA A 273 7.43 -18.59 -13.43
C ALA A 273 7.91 -20.02 -13.14
N TYR A 274 7.16 -20.99 -13.64
CA TYR A 274 7.47 -22.43 -13.65
C TYR A 274 7.47 -22.86 -15.12
N ILE A 275 8.67 -23.12 -15.66
CA ILE A 275 8.89 -23.32 -17.08
C ILE A 275 9.40 -24.73 -17.31
N PRO A 276 8.80 -25.54 -18.22
CA PRO A 276 9.35 -26.82 -18.61
C PRO A 276 10.78 -26.67 -19.14
N ASN A 277 11.72 -27.52 -18.70
CA ASN A 277 13.10 -27.48 -19.21
C ASN A 277 13.46 -28.69 -20.10
N ASP A 278 12.56 -29.66 -20.23
CA ASP A 278 12.71 -30.86 -21.08
C ASP A 278 12.01 -30.75 -22.44
N LYS A 279 11.20 -29.68 -22.64
CA LYS A 279 10.44 -29.39 -23.87
C LYS A 279 10.13 -27.91 -23.98
N GLU A 280 9.94 -27.44 -25.20
CA GLU A 280 9.48 -26.06 -25.45
C GLU A 280 8.00 -25.93 -25.08
N ALA A 281 7.66 -24.83 -24.41
CA ALA A 281 6.29 -24.46 -24.13
C ALA A 281 5.89 -23.28 -25.04
N ASP A 282 4.86 -23.47 -25.85
CA ASP A 282 4.28 -22.43 -26.71
C ASP A 282 3.03 -21.78 -26.08
N LYS A 283 2.54 -22.35 -24.98
CA LYS A 283 1.34 -21.88 -24.24
C LYS A 283 1.66 -21.59 -22.80
N GLY A 284 1.07 -20.51 -22.30
CA GLY A 284 1.24 -20.06 -20.92
C GLY A 284 -0.07 -19.94 -20.14
N LEU A 285 0.02 -20.14 -18.82
CA LEU A 285 -1.04 -19.91 -17.87
C LEU A 285 -0.60 -18.91 -16.81
N ILE A 286 -1.24 -17.75 -16.75
CA ILE A 286 -1.06 -16.78 -15.66
C ILE A 286 -2.09 -17.07 -14.59
N PHE A 287 -1.65 -17.22 -13.35
CA PHE A 287 -2.48 -17.69 -12.25
C PHE A 287 -2.62 -16.67 -11.11
N TYR A 288 -3.85 -16.37 -10.75
CA TYR A 288 -4.22 -15.51 -9.63
C TYR A 288 -4.60 -16.34 -8.39
N PRO A 289 -3.93 -16.11 -7.25
CA PRO A 289 -4.20 -16.82 -5.99
C PRO A 289 -5.60 -16.51 -5.44
N GLY A 290 -6.11 -17.39 -4.60
CA GLY A 290 -7.33 -17.17 -3.83
C GLY A 290 -7.21 -16.00 -2.86
N GLY A 291 -8.36 -15.41 -2.49
CA GLY A 291 -8.39 -14.32 -1.51
C GLY A 291 -7.88 -14.77 -0.15
N LYS A 292 -6.97 -13.99 0.45
CA LYS A 292 -6.31 -14.29 1.73
C LYS A 292 -5.49 -15.61 1.70
N VAL A 293 -4.92 -15.96 0.55
CA VAL A 293 -4.04 -17.13 0.41
C VAL A 293 -2.71 -16.68 -0.15
N GLU A 294 -1.62 -17.07 0.48
CA GLU A 294 -0.26 -16.81 0.03
C GLU A 294 -0.02 -17.41 -1.36
N TYR A 295 0.47 -16.64 -2.30
CA TYR A 295 0.53 -17.00 -3.72
C TYR A 295 1.38 -18.24 -4.01
N ILE A 296 2.46 -18.47 -3.24
CA ILE A 296 3.33 -19.64 -3.39
C ILE A 296 2.62 -20.95 -3.04
N SER A 297 1.48 -20.91 -2.33
CA SER A 297 0.65 -22.10 -2.02
C SER A 297 0.20 -22.84 -3.29
N TYR A 298 0.20 -22.18 -4.44
CA TYR A 298 -0.21 -22.77 -5.73
C TYR A 298 0.97 -23.32 -6.56
N GLU A 299 2.21 -23.18 -6.08
CA GLU A 299 3.41 -23.74 -6.71
C GLU A 299 3.23 -25.23 -7.10
N PRO A 300 2.72 -26.12 -6.23
CA PRO A 300 2.53 -27.52 -6.58
C PRO A 300 1.62 -27.74 -7.79
N LEU A 301 0.53 -27.00 -7.91
CA LEU A 301 -0.38 -27.08 -9.06
C LEU A 301 0.31 -26.61 -10.35
N LEU A 302 1.08 -25.52 -10.26
CA LEU A 302 1.73 -24.93 -11.41
C LEU A 302 2.92 -25.75 -11.89
N ILE A 303 3.65 -26.40 -10.98
CA ILE A 303 4.69 -27.40 -11.33
C ILE A 303 4.05 -28.56 -12.09
N GLU A 304 2.95 -29.11 -11.60
CA GLU A 304 2.24 -30.21 -12.27
C GLU A 304 1.71 -29.80 -13.67
N CYS A 305 1.30 -28.54 -13.86
CA CYS A 305 0.94 -28.01 -15.16
C CYS A 305 2.18 -27.84 -16.06
N ALA A 306 3.30 -27.40 -15.51
CA ALA A 306 4.54 -27.23 -16.25
C ALA A 306 5.14 -28.56 -16.69
N GLU A 307 5.10 -29.62 -15.88
CA GLU A 307 5.48 -30.98 -16.30
C GLU A 307 4.66 -31.48 -17.50
N ARG A 308 3.45 -30.92 -17.70
CA ARG A 308 2.58 -31.22 -18.85
C ARG A 308 2.78 -30.28 -20.04
N GLY A 309 3.79 -29.39 -19.98
CA GLY A 309 4.23 -28.54 -21.10
C GLY A 309 3.62 -27.15 -21.16
N ILE A 310 3.13 -26.60 -20.06
CA ILE A 310 2.56 -25.28 -20.00
C ILE A 310 3.48 -24.38 -19.17
N ALA A 311 3.92 -23.24 -19.72
CA ALA A 311 4.62 -22.25 -18.91
C ALA A 311 3.64 -21.58 -17.95
N CYS A 312 3.86 -21.72 -16.65
CA CYS A 312 2.96 -21.21 -15.64
C CYS A 312 3.57 -20.03 -14.89
N VAL A 313 2.78 -18.98 -14.62
CA VAL A 313 3.23 -17.81 -13.87
C VAL A 313 2.24 -17.54 -12.76
N VAL A 314 2.72 -17.49 -11.50
CA VAL A 314 1.91 -17.02 -10.37
C VAL A 314 2.30 -15.60 -9.99
N ILE A 315 1.32 -14.80 -9.61
CA ILE A 315 1.50 -13.40 -9.26
C ILE A 315 1.04 -13.16 -7.82
N GLU A 316 1.92 -12.58 -7.01
CA GLU A 316 1.56 -12.08 -5.70
C GLU A 316 0.57 -10.92 -5.83
N MET A 317 -0.54 -11.00 -5.10
CA MET A 317 -1.55 -9.95 -5.09
C MET A 317 -1.38 -9.03 -3.89
N PRO A 318 -1.58 -7.70 -4.07
CA PRO A 318 -1.55 -6.78 -2.95
C PRO A 318 -2.49 -7.26 -1.84
N TYR A 319 -1.97 -7.36 -0.62
CA TYR A 319 -2.73 -7.83 0.56
C TYR A 319 -3.33 -9.23 0.41
N ASN A 320 -2.76 -10.08 -0.43
CA ASN A 320 -3.32 -11.39 -0.80
C ASN A 320 -4.77 -11.29 -1.34
N LEU A 321 -5.12 -10.18 -1.99
CA LEU A 321 -6.45 -9.90 -2.54
C LEU A 321 -6.36 -9.44 -4.00
N ALA A 322 -6.74 -10.30 -4.93
CA ALA A 322 -6.66 -10.03 -6.37
C ALA A 322 -7.49 -8.82 -6.86
N VAL A 323 -8.45 -8.34 -6.05
CA VAL A 323 -9.22 -7.12 -6.35
C VAL A 323 -8.34 -5.87 -6.44
N PHE A 324 -7.18 -5.85 -5.74
CA PHE A 324 -6.22 -4.74 -5.78
C PHE A 324 -5.16 -4.90 -6.88
N GLY A 325 -5.17 -6.01 -7.62
CA GLY A 325 -4.20 -6.32 -8.66
C GLY A 325 -4.80 -6.91 -9.94
N ILE A 326 -6.04 -6.53 -10.31
CA ILE A 326 -6.79 -7.14 -11.42
C ILE A 326 -5.98 -7.20 -12.71
N ASN A 327 -5.20 -6.18 -13.03
CA ASN A 327 -4.47 -6.04 -14.28
C ASN A 327 -2.98 -6.45 -14.21
N LYS A 328 -2.53 -7.07 -13.11
CA LYS A 328 -1.12 -7.47 -12.95
C LYS A 328 -0.64 -8.54 -13.96
N ALA A 329 -1.56 -9.22 -14.64
CA ALA A 329 -1.24 -10.20 -15.69
C ALA A 329 -0.79 -9.58 -17.01
N LEU A 330 -1.13 -8.30 -17.29
CA LEU A 330 -1.04 -7.73 -18.64
C LEU A 330 0.38 -7.54 -19.16
N ASP A 331 1.36 -7.42 -18.30
CA ASP A 331 2.77 -7.26 -18.66
C ASP A 331 3.55 -8.57 -18.69
N ILE A 332 2.96 -9.69 -18.23
CA ILE A 332 3.61 -11.00 -18.22
C ILE A 332 4.00 -11.49 -19.63
N PRO A 333 3.15 -11.36 -20.67
CA PRO A 333 3.52 -11.76 -22.02
C PRO A 333 4.79 -11.09 -22.55
N ALA A 334 5.06 -9.86 -22.12
CA ALA A 334 6.29 -9.16 -22.53
C ALA A 334 7.55 -9.66 -21.79
N LEU A 335 7.41 -10.33 -20.65
CA LEU A 335 8.53 -10.92 -19.89
C LEU A 335 8.94 -12.30 -20.40
N LEU A 336 8.05 -12.99 -21.10
CA LEU A 336 8.25 -14.34 -21.66
C LEU A 336 7.80 -14.33 -23.14
N PRO A 337 8.56 -13.65 -24.03
CA PRO A 337 8.19 -13.46 -25.43
C PRO A 337 8.25 -14.75 -26.26
N GLU A 338 8.80 -15.83 -25.74
CA GLU A 338 8.83 -17.16 -26.36
C GLU A 338 7.49 -17.90 -26.25
N ILE A 339 6.56 -17.42 -25.45
CA ILE A 339 5.22 -18.02 -25.30
C ILE A 339 4.26 -17.35 -26.27
N ASP A 340 3.74 -18.13 -27.22
CA ASP A 340 2.91 -17.63 -28.32
C ASP A 340 1.47 -17.28 -27.88
N SER A 341 0.90 -18.03 -26.93
CA SER A 341 -0.47 -17.81 -26.47
C SER A 341 -0.63 -17.95 -24.97
N TRP A 342 -1.50 -17.07 -24.42
CA TRP A 342 -1.71 -16.97 -22.98
C TRP A 342 -3.12 -17.31 -22.58
N TYR A 343 -3.22 -18.07 -21.51
CA TYR A 343 -4.43 -18.28 -20.73
C TYR A 343 -4.29 -17.58 -19.39
N ILE A 344 -5.41 -17.14 -18.82
CA ILE A 344 -5.42 -16.61 -17.46
C ILE A 344 -6.37 -17.44 -16.60
N GLY A 345 -6.00 -17.65 -15.35
CA GLY A 345 -6.86 -18.39 -14.45
C GLY A 345 -6.61 -18.02 -13.00
N GLY A 346 -7.33 -18.66 -12.12
CA GLY A 346 -7.14 -18.46 -10.69
C GLY A 346 -8.13 -19.25 -9.85
N HIS A 347 -7.89 -19.20 -8.56
CA HIS A 347 -8.69 -19.87 -7.56
C HIS A 347 -9.61 -18.89 -6.82
N SER A 348 -10.88 -19.27 -6.60
CA SER A 348 -11.81 -18.51 -5.76
C SER A 348 -11.90 -17.04 -6.21
N LEU A 349 -11.60 -16.07 -5.33
CA LEU A 349 -11.54 -14.64 -5.66
C LEU A 349 -10.56 -14.35 -6.81
N GLY A 350 -9.41 -15.03 -6.83
CA GLY A 350 -8.43 -14.89 -7.91
C GLY A 350 -9.00 -15.27 -9.28
N GLY A 351 -9.77 -16.36 -9.36
CA GLY A 351 -10.44 -16.75 -10.60
C GLY A 351 -11.46 -15.73 -11.09
N SER A 352 -12.24 -15.14 -10.19
CA SER A 352 -13.19 -14.07 -10.54
C SER A 352 -12.47 -12.80 -11.06
N MET A 353 -11.31 -12.45 -10.47
CA MET A 353 -10.51 -11.30 -10.92
C MET A 353 -9.74 -11.59 -12.21
N ALA A 354 -9.27 -12.82 -12.40
CA ALA A 354 -8.70 -13.29 -13.67
C ALA A 354 -9.73 -13.21 -14.82
N ALA A 355 -10.97 -13.64 -14.57
CA ALA A 355 -12.06 -13.49 -15.49
C ALA A 355 -12.36 -12.02 -15.84
N THR A 356 -12.32 -11.14 -14.84
CA THR A 356 -12.51 -9.70 -15.05
C THR A 356 -11.36 -9.10 -15.85
N CYS A 357 -10.12 -9.50 -15.58
CA CYS A 357 -8.95 -9.10 -16.37
C CYS A 357 -9.09 -9.49 -17.84
N ALA A 358 -9.46 -10.75 -18.11
CA ALA A 358 -9.64 -11.25 -19.47
C ALA A 358 -10.78 -10.49 -20.21
N ALA A 359 -11.93 -10.33 -19.59
CA ALA A 359 -13.07 -9.64 -20.18
C ALA A 359 -12.76 -8.18 -20.56
N ASN A 360 -11.94 -7.50 -19.77
CA ASN A 360 -11.50 -6.13 -20.03
C ASN A 360 -10.39 -6.04 -21.11
N ASN A 361 -9.71 -7.17 -21.41
CA ASN A 361 -8.57 -7.23 -22.34
C ASN A 361 -8.69 -8.46 -23.27
N PRO A 362 -9.69 -8.50 -24.15
CA PRO A 362 -10.05 -9.70 -24.90
C PRO A 362 -9.01 -10.15 -25.92
N ASP A 363 -8.09 -9.28 -26.30
CA ASP A 363 -7.05 -9.58 -27.28
C ASP A 363 -5.77 -10.17 -26.67
N VAL A 364 -5.71 -10.28 -25.33
CA VAL A 364 -4.49 -10.72 -24.60
C VAL A 364 -4.54 -12.23 -24.31
N PHE A 365 -5.72 -12.77 -24.03
CA PHE A 365 -5.86 -14.14 -23.54
C PHE A 365 -6.76 -14.97 -24.46
N GLU A 366 -6.36 -16.22 -24.73
CA GLU A 366 -7.18 -17.16 -25.48
C GLU A 366 -8.29 -17.81 -24.66
N GLY A 367 -8.08 -17.95 -23.36
CA GLY A 367 -9.05 -18.62 -22.50
C GLY A 367 -8.86 -18.33 -21.02
N VAL A 368 -9.86 -18.77 -20.25
CA VAL A 368 -9.95 -18.54 -18.81
C VAL A 368 -10.14 -19.85 -18.05
N VAL A 369 -9.37 -20.05 -16.99
CA VAL A 369 -9.44 -21.21 -16.08
C VAL A 369 -9.98 -20.76 -14.72
N LEU A 370 -11.11 -21.30 -14.32
CA LEU A 370 -11.80 -20.96 -13.08
C LEU A 370 -11.75 -22.17 -12.12
N LEU A 371 -10.96 -22.05 -11.05
CA LEU A 371 -10.88 -23.06 -10.00
C LEU A 371 -11.72 -22.62 -8.79
N ALA A 372 -12.79 -23.39 -8.48
CA ALA A 372 -13.74 -23.07 -7.40
C ALA A 372 -14.20 -21.59 -7.47
N SER A 373 -14.51 -21.10 -8.68
CA SER A 373 -14.77 -19.70 -8.96
C SER A 373 -15.86 -19.51 -9.99
N TYR A 374 -16.35 -18.27 -10.13
CA TYR A 374 -17.33 -17.87 -11.14
C TYR A 374 -16.99 -16.48 -11.69
N SER A 375 -17.46 -16.20 -12.91
CA SER A 375 -17.24 -14.88 -13.55
C SER A 375 -18.49 -14.01 -13.44
N THR A 376 -18.32 -12.78 -12.94
CA THR A 376 -19.34 -11.72 -13.02
C THR A 376 -19.25 -10.93 -14.31
N SER A 377 -18.20 -11.14 -15.12
CA SER A 377 -17.96 -10.51 -16.42
C SER A 377 -18.32 -11.47 -17.55
N ASP A 378 -18.68 -10.93 -18.71
CA ASP A 378 -19.00 -11.71 -19.92
C ASP A 378 -17.73 -12.36 -20.50
N LEU A 379 -17.71 -13.68 -20.55
CA LEU A 379 -16.67 -14.51 -21.11
C LEU A 379 -17.09 -15.23 -22.40
N SER A 380 -18.17 -14.83 -23.02
CA SER A 380 -18.79 -15.53 -24.18
C SER A 380 -17.84 -15.67 -25.39
N SER A 381 -16.80 -14.83 -25.49
CA SER A 381 -15.80 -14.85 -26.56
C SER A 381 -14.56 -15.71 -26.25
N PHE A 382 -14.45 -16.24 -25.02
CA PHE A 382 -13.27 -16.99 -24.60
C PHE A 382 -13.49 -18.50 -24.60
N LYS A 383 -12.40 -19.27 -24.67
CA LYS A 383 -12.41 -20.66 -24.20
C LYS A 383 -12.50 -20.62 -22.66
N VAL A 384 -13.35 -21.42 -22.04
CA VAL A 384 -13.50 -21.43 -20.57
C VAL A 384 -13.49 -22.85 -20.03
N LEU A 385 -12.64 -23.05 -19.02
CA LEU A 385 -12.60 -24.25 -18.17
C LEU A 385 -13.01 -23.88 -16.75
N THR A 386 -13.94 -24.60 -16.16
CA THR A 386 -14.32 -24.46 -14.76
C THR A 386 -14.18 -25.80 -14.04
N ILE A 387 -13.52 -25.78 -12.86
CA ILE A 387 -13.25 -26.96 -12.03
C ILE A 387 -13.59 -26.64 -10.57
N TYR A 388 -14.30 -27.52 -9.90
CA TYR A 388 -14.57 -27.41 -8.47
C TYR A 388 -14.69 -28.76 -7.78
N GLY A 389 -14.50 -28.80 -6.47
CA GLY A 389 -14.64 -30.01 -5.64
C GLY A 389 -16.10 -30.31 -5.32
N SER A 390 -16.49 -31.58 -5.30
CA SER A 390 -17.87 -31.95 -4.89
C SER A 390 -18.17 -31.65 -3.43
N ASN A 391 -17.14 -31.54 -2.60
CA ASN A 391 -17.22 -31.24 -1.16
C ASN A 391 -16.83 -29.78 -0.84
N ASP A 392 -16.75 -28.91 -1.86
CA ASP A 392 -16.45 -27.49 -1.68
C ASP A 392 -17.56 -26.83 -0.83
N GLY A 393 -17.21 -26.32 0.34
CA GLY A 393 -18.12 -25.66 1.27
C GLY A 393 -18.03 -24.12 1.21
N VAL A 394 -17.07 -23.56 0.47
CA VAL A 394 -16.78 -22.13 0.40
C VAL A 394 -17.40 -21.47 -0.84
N MET A 395 -17.31 -22.14 -1.99
CA MET A 395 -17.84 -21.62 -3.24
C MET A 395 -19.37 -21.47 -3.17
N ASN A 396 -19.85 -20.28 -3.48
CA ASN A 396 -21.29 -20.03 -3.50
C ASN A 396 -21.93 -20.62 -4.78
N MET A 397 -22.43 -21.84 -4.68
CA MET A 397 -23.06 -22.57 -5.80
C MET A 397 -24.28 -21.85 -6.38
N GLY A 398 -25.01 -21.08 -5.57
CA GLY A 398 -26.13 -20.27 -6.05
C GLY A 398 -25.65 -19.17 -7.00
N LYS A 399 -24.61 -18.43 -6.62
CA LYS A 399 -23.97 -17.44 -7.48
C LYS A 399 -23.33 -18.09 -8.71
N TYR A 400 -22.59 -19.21 -8.53
CA TYR A 400 -21.99 -19.94 -9.63
C TYR A 400 -23.05 -20.26 -10.71
N ASN A 401 -24.18 -20.85 -10.31
CA ASN A 401 -25.26 -21.19 -11.24
C ASN A 401 -25.90 -19.95 -11.88
N ASN A 402 -26.08 -18.86 -11.14
CA ASN A 402 -26.66 -17.62 -11.66
C ASN A 402 -25.75 -16.92 -12.68
N TYR A 403 -24.43 -17.09 -12.58
CA TYR A 403 -23.46 -16.46 -13.48
C TYR A 403 -23.01 -17.37 -14.63
N LYS A 404 -23.56 -18.59 -14.76
CA LYS A 404 -23.27 -19.46 -15.92
C LYS A 404 -23.64 -18.84 -17.27
N ASP A 405 -24.60 -17.92 -17.30
CA ASP A 405 -24.97 -17.19 -18.51
C ASP A 405 -23.85 -16.25 -19.04
N ASN A 406 -22.87 -15.92 -18.20
CA ASN A 406 -21.67 -15.17 -18.58
C ASN A 406 -20.61 -16.05 -19.28
N LEU A 407 -20.76 -17.37 -19.27
CA LEU A 407 -19.84 -18.30 -19.91
C LEU A 407 -20.22 -18.52 -21.37
N PRO A 408 -19.29 -18.95 -22.24
CA PRO A 408 -19.61 -19.30 -23.61
C PRO A 408 -20.58 -20.48 -23.67
N LYS A 409 -21.36 -20.60 -24.75
CA LYS A 409 -22.31 -21.72 -24.94
C LYS A 409 -21.65 -23.10 -24.84
N LYS A 410 -20.35 -23.18 -25.16
CA LYS A 410 -19.54 -24.38 -25.04
C LYS A 410 -18.35 -24.06 -24.15
N TYR A 411 -18.43 -24.45 -22.89
CA TYR A 411 -17.34 -24.41 -21.91
C TYR A 411 -17.13 -25.81 -21.35
N GLU A 412 -15.95 -26.04 -20.76
CA GLU A 412 -15.65 -27.28 -20.07
C GLU A 412 -15.91 -27.12 -18.58
N GLU A 413 -16.64 -28.08 -17.99
CA GLU A 413 -16.94 -28.12 -16.55
C GLU A 413 -16.55 -29.47 -15.98
N HIS A 414 -15.73 -29.47 -14.94
CA HIS A 414 -15.30 -30.68 -14.23
C HIS A 414 -15.56 -30.57 -12.73
N VAL A 415 -16.15 -31.63 -12.18
CA VAL A 415 -16.36 -31.78 -10.73
C VAL A 415 -15.43 -32.85 -10.21
N ILE A 416 -14.51 -32.47 -9.31
CA ILE A 416 -13.60 -33.42 -8.67
C ILE A 416 -14.31 -34.05 -7.49
N ILE A 417 -14.72 -35.30 -7.67
CA ILE A 417 -15.45 -36.07 -6.64
C ILE A 417 -14.57 -36.27 -5.39
N GLY A 418 -15.09 -35.83 -4.25
CA GLY A 418 -14.38 -35.85 -2.97
C GLY A 418 -13.38 -34.72 -2.75
N GLY A 419 -13.24 -33.85 -3.74
CA GLY A 419 -12.40 -32.65 -3.61
C GLY A 419 -13.09 -31.53 -2.82
N CYS A 420 -12.30 -30.59 -2.27
CA CYS A 420 -12.78 -29.44 -1.50
C CYS A 420 -12.21 -28.13 -2.05
N HIS A 421 -12.57 -26.99 -1.46
CA HIS A 421 -12.13 -25.68 -1.90
C HIS A 421 -10.62 -25.47 -1.74
N ALA A 422 -10.11 -25.74 -0.53
CA ALA A 422 -8.73 -25.47 -0.17
C ALA A 422 -7.69 -26.29 -0.97
N TYR A 423 -8.07 -27.47 -1.48
CA TYR A 423 -7.13 -28.40 -2.10
C TYR A 423 -6.70 -28.05 -3.54
N PHE A 424 -7.06 -26.88 -4.04
CA PHE A 424 -6.42 -26.30 -5.23
C PHE A 424 -5.06 -25.66 -4.95
N GLY A 425 -4.71 -25.43 -3.67
CA GLY A 425 -3.41 -25.02 -3.19
C GLY A 425 -2.91 -25.91 -2.04
N VAL A 426 -1.75 -25.58 -1.48
CA VAL A 426 -1.13 -26.28 -0.34
C VAL A 426 -0.96 -25.28 0.81
N TYR A 427 -2.07 -24.98 1.53
CA TYR A 427 -2.14 -24.05 2.65
C TYR A 427 -2.97 -24.56 3.84
N GLY A 428 -3.25 -25.86 3.84
CA GLY A 428 -4.01 -26.48 4.92
C GLY A 428 -5.53 -26.37 4.74
N ALA A 429 -6.25 -26.54 5.84
CA ALA A 429 -7.71 -26.46 5.86
C ALA A 429 -8.18 -25.01 5.88
N GLN A 430 -9.27 -24.74 5.18
CA GLN A 430 -9.91 -23.41 5.14
C GLN A 430 -11.20 -23.42 5.97
N GLU A 431 -11.44 -22.36 6.71
CA GLU A 431 -12.66 -22.21 7.50
C GLU A 431 -13.91 -22.21 6.57
N GLY A 432 -14.92 -22.98 6.95
CA GLY A 432 -16.16 -23.13 6.19
C GLY A 432 -16.08 -24.12 5.03
N ASP A 433 -14.90 -24.68 4.74
CA ASP A 433 -14.77 -25.68 3.66
C ASP A 433 -15.29 -27.07 4.08
N GLY A 434 -15.65 -27.86 3.08
CA GLY A 434 -16.09 -29.25 3.28
C GLY A 434 -14.92 -30.21 3.55
N ILE A 435 -15.22 -31.37 4.11
CA ILE A 435 -14.21 -32.38 4.41
C ILE A 435 -13.88 -33.17 3.13
N PRO A 436 -12.64 -33.10 2.61
CA PRO A 436 -12.25 -33.86 1.44
C PRO A 436 -12.21 -35.38 1.71
N THR A 437 -12.51 -36.16 0.70
CA THR A 437 -12.39 -37.62 0.74
C THR A 437 -11.26 -38.17 -0.13
N ILE A 438 -10.54 -37.26 -0.81
CA ILE A 438 -9.31 -37.53 -1.56
C ILE A 438 -8.14 -36.75 -0.97
N SER A 439 -6.91 -37.12 -1.31
CA SER A 439 -5.73 -36.36 -0.88
C SER A 439 -5.59 -35.06 -1.65
N ASN A 440 -4.93 -34.06 -1.04
CA ASN A 440 -4.57 -32.79 -1.70
C ASN A 440 -3.79 -33.04 -3.00
N LYS A 441 -2.78 -33.93 -2.97
CA LYS A 441 -2.03 -34.33 -4.17
C LYS A 441 -2.95 -34.85 -5.28
N LYS A 442 -3.91 -35.72 -4.96
CA LYS A 442 -4.84 -36.25 -5.97
C LYS A 442 -5.68 -35.16 -6.62
N GLN A 443 -6.13 -34.18 -5.85
CA GLN A 443 -6.90 -33.04 -6.41
C GLN A 443 -6.01 -32.18 -7.31
N ILE A 444 -4.78 -31.85 -6.88
CA ILE A 444 -3.79 -31.09 -7.66
C ILE A 444 -3.47 -31.80 -8.98
N ASP A 445 -3.08 -33.08 -8.94
CA ASP A 445 -2.76 -33.89 -10.12
C ASP A 445 -3.94 -33.91 -11.12
N THR A 446 -5.15 -34.13 -10.61
CA THR A 446 -6.36 -34.19 -11.46
C THR A 446 -6.69 -32.81 -12.06
N THR A 447 -6.50 -31.73 -11.29
CA THR A 447 -6.70 -30.36 -11.75
C THR A 447 -5.71 -29.99 -12.85
N ALA A 448 -4.42 -30.32 -12.67
CA ALA A 448 -3.38 -30.09 -13.65
C ALA A 448 -3.62 -30.87 -14.95
N GLU A 449 -4.11 -32.10 -14.85
CA GLU A 449 -4.50 -32.90 -16.03
C GLU A 449 -5.63 -32.25 -16.84
N TYR A 450 -6.70 -31.76 -16.17
CA TYR A 450 -7.78 -31.05 -16.84
C TYR A 450 -7.31 -29.73 -17.48
N ILE A 451 -6.49 -28.96 -16.78
CA ILE A 451 -5.90 -27.71 -17.30
C ILE A 451 -5.05 -28.00 -18.54
N ALA A 452 -4.17 -28.99 -18.47
CA ALA A 452 -3.29 -29.34 -19.60
C ALA A 452 -4.09 -29.83 -20.81
N ASN A 453 -5.09 -30.68 -20.60
CA ASN A 453 -5.96 -31.15 -21.68
C ASN A 453 -6.78 -30.01 -22.30
N PHE A 454 -7.18 -29.00 -21.54
CA PHE A 454 -7.91 -27.84 -22.02
C PHE A 454 -7.03 -26.89 -22.83
N ILE A 455 -5.84 -26.56 -22.31
CA ILE A 455 -4.91 -25.60 -22.94
C ILE A 455 -4.29 -26.19 -24.20
N ASN A 456 -3.96 -27.49 -24.21
CA ASN A 456 -3.28 -28.15 -25.35
C ASN A 456 -4.21 -28.58 -26.50
N LYS A 457 -5.54 -28.38 -26.34
CA LYS A 457 -6.50 -28.52 -27.47
C LYS A 457 -6.42 -27.33 -28.41
#